data_a6cd32665a71061e819551d0b6b2db61
#
_entry.id   a6cd32665a71061e819551d0b6b2db61
#
_cell.length_a   1.000
_cell.length_b   1.000
_cell.length_c   1.000
_cell.angle_alpha   90.00
_cell.angle_beta   90.00
_cell.angle_gamma   90.00
#
_symmetry.space_group_name_H-M   'P 1'
#
loop_
_entity.id
_entity.type
_entity.pdbx_description
1 polymer ?
#
loop_
_entity_poly.entity_id
_entity_poly.type
_entity_poly.pdbx_seq_one_letter_code
_entity_poly.pdbx_strand_id
1 'polypeptide(L)'
;MKKALWYVVGTVFLLSTLTFAADKAASPVKVDPVKTNIVKAAKMHATGKVIEISEEFVKIERTVKGDVETMEFALEKPVKNIIINDSVKIAYTENDGKLIASRVSKVILKKKEIKPAEPTSASGKK
;
A
#
# COMPACT_ATOMS: atom_id res chain seq x y z
N MET A 1 -21.70 -39.76 -1.56
CA MET A 1 -20.68 -40.18 -2.53
C MET A 1 -21.04 -39.68 -3.90
N LYS A 2 -20.57 -38.58 -4.35
CA LYS A 2 -20.60 -38.22 -5.78
C LYS A 2 -19.36 -37.37 -6.09
N LYS A 3 -18.40 -38.03 -6.69
CA LYS A 3 -17.18 -37.49 -7.23
C LYS A 3 -17.54 -36.79 -8.53
N ALA A 4 -17.37 -35.46 -8.61
CA ALA A 4 -17.43 -34.77 -9.87
C ALA A 4 -16.02 -34.37 -10.26
N LEU A 5 -15.46 -35.14 -11.15
CA LEU A 5 -14.29 -34.80 -11.94
C LEU A 5 -14.69 -33.69 -12.91
N TRP A 6 -14.03 -32.56 -12.80
CA TRP A 6 -14.01 -31.57 -13.87
C TRP A 6 -12.60 -31.38 -14.36
N TYR A 7 -12.29 -32.17 -15.34
CA TYR A 7 -11.18 -31.91 -16.23
C TYR A 7 -11.68 -31.01 -17.34
N VAL A 8 -11.17 -29.81 -17.42
CA VAL A 8 -11.20 -29.04 -18.66
C VAL A 8 -9.76 -28.75 -19.05
N VAL A 9 -9.30 -29.60 -19.92
CA VAL A 9 -8.09 -29.38 -20.71
C VAL A 9 -8.49 -28.52 -21.88
N GLY A 10 -7.83 -27.41 -22.02
CA GLY A 10 -8.02 -26.54 -23.18
C GLY A 10 -6.86 -25.59 -23.35
N THR A 11 -5.67 -26.14 -23.50
CA THR A 11 -4.49 -25.32 -23.84
C THR A 11 -4.22 -25.47 -25.32
N VAL A 12 -4.78 -24.58 -26.11
CA VAL A 12 -4.33 -24.39 -27.49
C VAL A 12 -3.27 -23.31 -27.49
N PHE A 13 -2.05 -23.75 -27.55
CA PHE A 13 -0.88 -22.87 -27.70
C PHE A 13 -0.63 -22.64 -29.17
N LEU A 14 -1.11 -21.53 -29.70
CA LEU A 14 -0.76 -21.09 -31.06
C LEU A 14 0.57 -20.32 -30.97
N LEU A 15 1.63 -21.00 -31.32
CA LEU A 15 2.91 -20.36 -31.58
C LEU A 15 2.84 -19.62 -32.91
N SER A 16 2.71 -18.30 -32.80
CA SER A 16 2.92 -17.40 -33.94
C SER A 16 4.36 -16.92 -33.92
N THR A 17 5.19 -17.56 -34.72
CA THR A 17 6.53 -17.04 -35.00
C THR A 17 6.44 -15.86 -35.94
N LEU A 18 6.57 -14.65 -35.41
CA LEU A 18 6.85 -13.47 -36.22
C LEU A 18 8.35 -13.39 -36.44
N THR A 19 8.75 -13.77 -37.64
CA THR A 19 10.07 -13.43 -38.16
C THR A 19 10.09 -11.96 -38.51
N PHE A 20 10.78 -11.15 -37.72
CA PHE A 20 11.14 -9.80 -38.12
C PHE A 20 12.38 -9.86 -39.02
N ALA A 21 12.19 -9.60 -40.28
CA ALA A 21 13.26 -9.28 -41.19
C ALA A 21 13.89 -7.93 -40.78
N ALA A 22 15.19 -7.99 -40.60
CA ALA A 22 15.99 -6.78 -40.40
C ALA A 22 15.93 -5.94 -41.66
N ASP A 23 15.43 -4.75 -41.56
CA ASP A 23 15.72 -3.72 -42.55
C ASP A 23 16.46 -2.56 -41.90
N LYS A 24 17.56 -2.27 -42.54
CA LYS A 24 18.64 -1.41 -42.19
C LYS A 24 18.28 0.01 -42.61
N ALA A 25 18.06 0.88 -41.66
CA ALA A 25 18.25 2.32 -41.93
C ALA A 25 18.64 3.03 -40.63
N ALA A 26 19.90 3.24 -40.47
CA ALA A 26 20.43 4.16 -39.51
C ALA A 26 20.15 5.58 -39.99
N SER A 27 19.33 6.29 -39.24
CA SER A 27 19.37 7.74 -39.18
C SER A 27 19.41 8.15 -37.76
N PRO A 28 20.37 8.92 -37.28
CA PRO A 28 20.39 9.43 -35.94
C PRO A 28 19.29 10.51 -35.84
N VAL A 29 18.12 10.08 -35.43
CA VAL A 29 17.11 11.02 -34.99
C VAL A 29 17.65 11.62 -33.69
N LYS A 30 17.98 12.90 -33.74
CA LYS A 30 18.16 13.73 -32.57
C LYS A 30 16.90 13.57 -31.74
N VAL A 31 16.97 12.73 -30.73
CA VAL A 31 15.92 12.62 -29.72
C VAL A 31 16.09 13.88 -28.89
N ASP A 32 15.28 14.90 -29.17
CA ASP A 32 15.04 15.93 -28.18
C ASP A 32 14.65 15.26 -26.88
N PRO A 33 15.17 15.73 -25.73
CA PRO A 33 14.77 15.16 -24.46
C PRO A 33 13.29 15.42 -24.32
N VAL A 34 12.50 14.39 -24.60
CA VAL A 34 11.10 14.37 -24.24
C VAL A 34 11.09 14.63 -22.74
N LYS A 35 10.65 15.83 -22.37
CA LYS A 35 10.31 16.12 -20.98
C LYS A 35 9.22 15.13 -20.61
N THR A 36 9.65 14.01 -20.10
CA THR A 36 8.77 13.08 -19.42
C THR A 36 8.14 13.90 -18.31
N ASN A 37 6.91 14.31 -18.50
CA ASN A 37 6.08 14.77 -17.40
C ASN A 37 6.03 13.58 -16.46
N ILE A 38 6.95 13.58 -15.52
CA ILE A 38 6.87 12.71 -14.37
C ILE A 38 5.62 13.22 -13.66
N VAL A 39 4.51 12.58 -13.95
CA VAL A 39 3.30 12.74 -13.16
C VAL A 39 3.74 12.33 -11.77
N LYS A 40 4.01 13.32 -10.94
CA LYS A 40 4.32 13.06 -9.52
C LYS A 40 3.11 12.36 -8.97
N ALA A 41 3.19 11.03 -8.85
CA ALA A 41 2.15 10.25 -8.24
C ALA A 41 1.79 10.90 -6.91
N ALA A 42 0.52 11.23 -6.73
CA ALA A 42 0.07 11.94 -5.55
C ALA A 42 0.42 11.12 -4.32
N LYS A 43 1.17 11.71 -3.41
CA LYS A 43 1.51 11.07 -2.14
C LYS A 43 0.27 11.05 -1.27
N MET A 44 -0.20 9.88 -0.97
CA MET A 44 -1.33 9.63 -0.07
C MET A 44 -0.83 9.12 1.28
N HIS A 45 -1.69 9.17 2.27
CA HIS A 45 -1.39 8.70 3.61
C HIS A 45 -2.51 7.81 4.12
N ALA A 46 -2.13 6.68 4.71
CA ALA A 46 -3.05 5.81 5.44
C ALA A 46 -2.53 5.61 6.86
N THR A 47 -3.44 5.53 7.81
CA THR A 47 -3.12 5.19 9.19
C THR A 47 -3.95 3.99 9.58
N GLY A 48 -3.34 2.99 10.18
CA GLY A 48 -4.01 1.78 10.59
C GLY A 48 -3.15 0.94 11.50
N LYS A 49 -3.67 -0.20 11.89
CA LYS A 49 -3.02 -1.21 12.72
C LYS A 49 -2.44 -2.29 11.83
N VAL A 50 -1.19 -2.66 12.05
CA VAL A 50 -0.53 -3.72 11.28
C VAL A 50 -1.12 -5.07 11.66
N ILE A 51 -1.63 -5.79 10.68
CA ILE A 51 -2.16 -7.15 10.83
C ILE A 51 -1.22 -8.20 10.25
N GLU A 52 -0.43 -7.81 9.24
CA GLU A 52 0.56 -8.67 8.62
C GLU A 52 1.74 -7.82 8.14
N ILE A 53 2.94 -8.34 8.26
CA ILE A 53 4.17 -7.67 7.80
C ILE A 53 5.14 -8.70 7.22
N SER A 54 5.71 -8.36 6.07
CA SER A 54 6.75 -9.12 5.38
C SER A 54 7.87 -8.16 4.93
N GLU A 55 8.90 -8.69 4.33
CA GLU A 55 9.96 -7.87 3.73
C GLU A 55 9.49 -7.12 2.47
N GLU A 56 8.49 -7.64 1.78
CA GLU A 56 7.98 -7.13 0.51
C GLU A 56 6.65 -6.38 0.65
N PHE A 57 5.89 -6.63 1.70
CA PHE A 57 4.59 -5.99 1.89
C PHE A 57 4.22 -5.80 3.36
N VAL A 58 3.29 -4.89 3.59
CA VAL A 58 2.63 -4.68 4.88
C VAL A 58 1.13 -4.55 4.67
N LYS A 59 0.36 -5.27 5.48
CA LYS A 59 -1.10 -5.11 5.54
C LYS A 59 -1.49 -4.37 6.80
N ILE A 60 -2.34 -3.40 6.64
CA ILE A 60 -2.93 -2.67 7.76
C ILE A 60 -4.45 -2.78 7.73
N GLU A 61 -5.01 -2.78 8.90
CA GLU A 61 -6.43 -2.65 9.14
C GLU A 61 -6.71 -1.22 9.61
N ARG A 62 -7.68 -0.58 9.00
CA ARG A 62 -8.15 0.74 9.41
C ARG A 62 -9.66 0.76 9.51
N THR A 63 -10.18 1.59 10.39
CA THR A 63 -11.62 1.84 10.49
C THR A 63 -11.95 3.15 9.81
N VAL A 64 -12.79 3.10 8.80
CA VAL A 64 -13.26 4.27 8.06
C VAL A 64 -14.79 4.34 8.19
N LYS A 65 -15.28 5.37 8.82
CA LYS A 65 -16.72 5.58 9.02
C LYS A 65 -17.48 4.43 9.69
N GLY A 66 -16.78 3.61 10.49
CA GLY A 66 -17.34 2.43 11.17
C GLY A 66 -17.10 1.10 10.46
N ASP A 67 -16.67 1.12 9.21
CA ASP A 67 -16.32 -0.08 8.47
C ASP A 67 -14.82 -0.38 8.62
N VAL A 68 -14.51 -1.66 8.75
CA VAL A 68 -13.13 -2.14 8.82
C VAL A 68 -12.64 -2.44 7.42
N GLU A 69 -11.59 -1.75 7.02
CA GLU A 69 -10.97 -1.91 5.70
C GLU A 69 -9.53 -2.41 5.86
N THR A 70 -9.16 -3.41 5.09
CA THR A 70 -7.79 -3.91 5.01
C THR A 70 -7.11 -3.37 3.77
N MET A 71 -5.91 -2.83 3.93
CA MET A 71 -5.09 -2.33 2.83
C MET A 71 -3.74 -3.03 2.82
N GLU A 72 -3.32 -3.45 1.65
CA GLU A 72 -2.00 -4.03 1.41
C GLU A 72 -1.12 -3.04 0.66
N PHE A 73 0.10 -2.85 1.14
CA PHE A 73 1.09 -1.97 0.54
C PHE A 73 2.35 -2.75 0.21
N ALA A 74 2.82 -2.64 -1.02
CA ALA A 74 4.13 -3.14 -1.39
C ALA A 74 5.22 -2.27 -0.77
N LEU A 75 6.28 -2.88 -0.29
CA LEU A 75 7.41 -2.19 0.33
C LEU A 75 8.59 -2.14 -0.65
N GLU A 76 9.12 -0.96 -0.92
CA GLU A 76 10.39 -0.82 -1.66
C GLU A 76 11.61 -1.17 -0.81
N LYS A 77 11.45 -1.09 0.50
CA LYS A 77 12.51 -1.38 1.48
C LYS A 77 11.91 -2.07 2.69
N PRO A 78 12.60 -3.06 3.25
CA PRO A 78 12.13 -3.73 4.46
C PRO A 78 11.98 -2.73 5.61
N VAL A 79 10.86 -2.81 6.29
CA VAL A 79 10.56 -1.94 7.43
C VAL A 79 11.13 -2.56 8.69
N LYS A 80 11.92 -1.78 9.41
CA LYS A 80 12.50 -2.19 10.69
C LYS A 80 11.70 -1.58 11.85
N ASN A 81 11.66 -2.29 12.97
CA ASN A 81 11.02 -1.84 14.22
C ASN A 81 9.49 -1.68 14.18
N ILE A 82 8.83 -2.35 13.26
CA ILE A 82 7.37 -2.44 13.21
C ILE A 82 7.00 -3.90 13.37
N ILE A 83 6.05 -4.15 14.24
CA ILE A 83 5.51 -5.48 14.53
C ILE A 83 4.00 -5.52 14.32
N ILE A 84 3.46 -6.70 14.24
CA ILE A 84 2.00 -6.92 14.21
C ILE A 84 1.36 -6.26 15.43
N ASN A 85 0.21 -5.64 15.23
CA ASN A 85 -0.54 -4.84 16.19
C ASN A 85 -0.02 -3.42 16.44
N ASP A 86 1.07 -3.01 15.83
CA ASP A 86 1.51 -1.61 15.89
C ASP A 86 0.57 -0.70 15.09
N SER A 87 0.34 0.48 15.61
CA SER A 87 -0.31 1.56 14.84
C SER A 87 0.73 2.26 13.99
N VAL A 88 0.48 2.32 12.68
CA VAL A 88 1.41 2.92 11.72
C VAL A 88 0.72 3.96 10.84
N LYS A 89 1.51 4.91 10.41
CA LYS A 89 1.17 5.85 9.35
C LYS A 89 2.04 5.53 8.14
N ILE A 90 1.42 5.24 7.03
CA ILE A 90 2.06 4.90 5.77
C ILE A 90 1.86 6.03 4.78
N ALA A 91 2.97 6.54 4.24
CA ALA A 91 2.94 7.39 3.07
C ALA A 91 3.12 6.49 1.84
N TYR A 92 2.19 6.55 0.92
CA TYR A 92 2.18 5.67 -0.23
C TYR A 92 1.82 6.41 -1.52
N THR A 93 2.12 5.79 -2.62
CA THR A 93 1.69 6.21 -3.96
C THR A 93 0.96 5.05 -4.61
N GLU A 94 0.01 5.37 -5.46
CA GLU A 94 -0.65 4.39 -6.29
C GLU A 94 0.00 4.38 -7.67
N ASN A 95 0.41 3.21 -8.11
CA ASN A 95 0.96 3.00 -9.43
C ASN A 95 0.37 1.72 -10.01
N ASP A 96 -0.28 1.84 -11.15
CA ASP A 96 -0.93 0.72 -11.86
C ASP A 96 -1.87 -0.10 -10.97
N GLY A 97 -2.61 0.56 -10.07
CA GLY A 97 -3.52 -0.09 -9.12
C GLY A 97 -2.83 -0.79 -7.94
N LYS A 98 -1.50 -0.64 -7.80
CA LYS A 98 -0.74 -1.13 -6.67
C LYS A 98 -0.41 0.01 -5.72
N LEU A 99 -0.60 -0.23 -4.43
CA LEU A 99 -0.23 0.72 -3.39
C LEU A 99 1.23 0.46 -2.99
N ILE A 100 2.09 1.43 -3.23
CA ILE A 100 3.53 1.32 -2.93
C ILE A 100 3.85 2.24 -1.75
N ALA A 101 4.27 1.64 -0.64
CA ALA A 101 4.66 2.39 0.54
C ALA A 101 6.04 3.01 0.36
N SER A 102 6.10 4.33 0.32
CA SER A 102 7.35 5.08 0.29
C SER A 102 7.92 5.32 1.68
N ARG A 103 7.07 5.32 2.70
CA ARG A 103 7.48 5.49 4.09
C ARG A 103 6.46 4.87 5.05
N VAL A 104 6.96 4.10 6.01
CA VAL A 104 6.16 3.57 7.12
C VAL A 104 6.70 4.13 8.42
N SER A 105 5.85 4.70 9.25
CA SER A 105 6.21 5.29 10.53
C SER A 105 5.31 4.78 11.63
N LYS A 106 5.88 4.33 12.74
CA LYS A 106 5.11 3.92 13.92
C LYS A 106 4.45 5.15 14.55
N VAL A 107 3.17 5.08 14.78
CA VAL A 107 2.40 6.10 15.48
C VAL A 107 2.36 5.72 16.96
N ILE A 108 3.12 6.42 17.76
CA ILE A 108 2.99 6.32 19.20
C ILE A 108 1.77 7.16 19.58
N LEU A 109 0.65 6.52 19.77
CA LEU A 109 -0.50 7.17 20.37
C LEU A 109 -0.08 7.52 21.82
N LYS A 110 0.39 8.74 22.04
CA LYS A 110 0.45 9.27 23.38
C LYS A 110 -0.99 9.23 23.87
N LYS A 111 -1.30 8.26 24.72
CA LYS A 111 -2.55 8.23 25.47
C LYS A 111 -2.68 9.60 26.09
N LYS A 112 -3.61 10.41 25.57
CA LYS A 112 -3.91 11.70 26.16
C LYS A 112 -4.46 11.35 27.54
N GLU A 113 -3.62 11.50 28.52
CA GLU A 113 -3.97 11.32 29.91
C GLU A 113 -5.06 12.36 30.15
N ILE A 114 -6.28 11.89 30.19
CA ILE A 114 -7.41 12.70 30.61
C ILE A 114 -7.11 12.94 32.09
N LYS A 115 -6.54 14.10 32.37
CA LYS A 115 -6.39 14.59 33.71
C LYS A 115 -7.79 14.54 34.33
N PRO A 116 -8.00 13.72 35.39
CA PRO A 116 -9.29 13.74 36.06
C PRO A 116 -9.61 15.17 36.48
N ALA A 117 -10.75 15.66 36.08
CA ALA A 117 -11.21 16.95 36.56
C ALA A 117 -11.33 16.82 38.07
N GLU A 118 -10.52 17.56 38.77
CA GLU A 118 -10.56 17.73 40.20
C GLU A 118 -11.96 18.20 40.60
N PRO A 119 -12.68 17.48 41.45
CA PRO A 119 -13.98 17.95 41.87
C PRO A 119 -13.76 19.24 42.68
N THR A 120 -14.17 20.34 42.11
CA THR A 120 -14.24 21.60 42.83
C THR A 120 -15.26 21.42 43.94
N SER A 121 -14.80 21.19 45.15
CA SER A 121 -15.62 21.21 46.33
C SER A 121 -16.12 22.66 46.51
N ALA A 122 -17.35 22.89 46.10
CA ALA A 122 -18.05 24.11 46.50
C ALA A 122 -18.25 24.08 48.01
N SER A 123 -17.34 24.74 48.72
CA SER A 123 -17.54 25.09 50.11
C SER A 123 -18.72 26.07 50.20
N GLY A 124 -19.86 25.53 50.52
CA GLY A 124 -20.97 26.35 50.94
C GLY A 124 -20.62 27.10 52.23
N LYS A 125 -20.41 28.38 52.12
CA LYS A 125 -20.34 29.22 53.28
C LYS A 125 -21.70 29.84 53.50
N LYS A 126 -22.22 29.57 54.63
CA LYS A 126 -23.37 30.09 55.29
C LYS A 126 -23.42 31.61 55.29
#